data_37a1a2034089d677c0eb9b27f3ca8bff
#
_entry.id   37a1a2034089d677c0eb9b27f3ca8bff
#
_cell.length_a   1.000
_cell.length_b   1.000
_cell.length_c   1.000
_cell.angle_alpha   90.00
_cell.angle_beta   90.00
_cell.angle_gamma   90.00
#
_symmetry.space_group_name_H-M   'P 1'
#
loop_
_entity.id
_entity.type
_entity.pdbx_description
1 polymer ?
#
loop_
_entity_poly.entity_id
_entity_poly.type
_entity_poly.pdbx_seq_one_letter_code
_entity_poly.pdbx_strand_id
1 'polypeptide(L)'
;MKLILASASPRRRELLSVLVQDFDCLAADIDETPFPGEAPEDYVLRMAIEKAREESGYERAVIGSDTIVVLSDTILQKPVSIDDARGMLRALSGQTHNVMTAVPIMVNGNLETRLSNTRVTFTELEDSLIEAYLATDEPWDKAGAYAVQGLAGAFVRHLEGSYSAVVGLPLSDTKELLDVAGVQTRLSLLND
;
A
#
# COMPACT_ATOMS: atom_id res chain seq x y z
N MET A 1 -23.64 -3.38 9.98
CA MET A 1 -22.90 -3.02 8.74
C MET A 1 -21.69 -3.92 8.66
N LYS A 2 -21.45 -4.58 7.53
CA LYS A 2 -20.34 -5.52 7.32
C LYS A 2 -19.12 -4.76 6.79
N LEU A 3 -17.93 -4.97 7.39
CA LEU A 3 -16.68 -4.39 6.89
C LEU A 3 -16.05 -5.32 5.86
N ILE A 4 -15.59 -4.75 4.74
CA ILE A 4 -14.91 -5.44 3.66
C ILE A 4 -13.58 -4.74 3.38
N LEU A 5 -12.52 -5.51 3.23
CA LEU A 5 -11.25 -5.08 2.67
C LEU A 5 -11.21 -5.51 1.19
N ALA A 6 -11.27 -4.54 0.27
CA ALA A 6 -11.18 -4.76 -1.18
C ALA A 6 -9.72 -5.00 -1.60
N SER A 7 -9.15 -6.12 -1.17
CA SER A 7 -7.75 -6.45 -1.45
C SER A 7 -7.46 -7.93 -1.22
N ALA A 8 -6.66 -8.53 -2.12
CA ALA A 8 -6.08 -9.87 -1.95
C ALA A 8 -4.78 -9.87 -1.14
N SER A 9 -4.25 -8.70 -0.77
CA SER A 9 -2.94 -8.60 -0.09
C SER A 9 -2.97 -9.17 1.33
N PRO A 10 -2.18 -10.22 1.64
CA PRO A 10 -2.08 -10.76 3.00
C PRO A 10 -1.59 -9.71 4.01
N ARG A 11 -0.68 -8.83 3.59
CA ARG A 11 -0.12 -7.76 4.43
C ARG A 11 -1.18 -6.75 4.86
N ARG A 12 -2.06 -6.33 3.93
CA ARG A 12 -3.17 -5.41 4.24
C ARG A 12 -4.19 -6.06 5.18
N ARG A 13 -4.48 -7.34 4.97
CA ARG A 13 -5.34 -8.12 5.88
C ARG A 13 -4.74 -8.17 7.29
N GLU A 14 -3.46 -8.47 7.41
CA GLU A 14 -2.75 -8.51 8.69
C GLU A 14 -2.79 -7.15 9.39
N LEU A 15 -2.50 -6.06 8.67
CA LEU A 15 -2.57 -4.70 9.22
C LEU A 15 -3.98 -4.32 9.66
N LEU A 16 -5.02 -4.61 8.86
CA LEU A 16 -6.40 -4.30 9.25
C LEU A 16 -6.83 -5.11 10.48
N SER A 17 -6.36 -6.35 10.62
CA SER A 17 -6.67 -7.20 11.77
C SER A 17 -6.15 -6.66 13.11
N VAL A 18 -5.19 -5.74 13.08
CA VAL A 18 -4.73 -5.00 14.27
C VAL A 18 -5.83 -4.07 14.81
N LEU A 19 -6.60 -3.46 13.90
CA LEU A 19 -7.65 -2.49 14.25
C LEU A 19 -9.02 -3.13 14.43
N VAL A 20 -9.38 -4.12 13.60
CA VAL A 20 -10.73 -4.71 13.55
C VAL A 20 -10.62 -6.22 13.63
N GLN A 21 -11.56 -6.84 14.38
CA GLN A 21 -11.57 -8.28 14.57
C GLN A 21 -12.24 -9.02 13.43
N ASP A 22 -13.39 -8.52 12.96
CA ASP A 22 -14.25 -9.20 11.99
C ASP A 22 -14.41 -8.36 10.73
N PHE A 23 -13.89 -8.87 9.61
CA PHE A 23 -14.06 -8.32 8.27
C PHE A 23 -13.83 -9.39 7.21
N ASP A 24 -14.39 -9.17 6.04
CA ASP A 24 -14.11 -10.02 4.87
C ASP A 24 -13.05 -9.40 3.97
N CYS A 25 -12.33 -10.25 3.23
CA CYS A 25 -11.43 -9.82 2.16
C CYS A 25 -12.02 -10.26 0.81
N LEU A 26 -12.21 -9.30 -0.08
CA LEU A 26 -12.62 -9.54 -1.46
C LEU A 26 -11.56 -8.90 -2.38
N ALA A 27 -11.13 -9.65 -3.39
CA ALA A 27 -10.17 -9.13 -4.36
C ALA A 27 -10.93 -8.36 -5.44
N ALA A 28 -10.64 -7.08 -5.59
CA ALA A 28 -11.16 -6.28 -6.68
C ALA A 28 -10.40 -6.60 -7.99
N ASP A 29 -11.11 -6.75 -9.09
CA ASP A 29 -10.57 -6.99 -10.44
C ASP A 29 -10.78 -5.72 -11.29
N ILE A 30 -9.82 -4.79 -11.21
CA ILE A 30 -9.86 -3.50 -11.91
C ILE A 30 -8.72 -3.37 -12.92
N ASP A 31 -8.88 -2.47 -13.90
CA ASP A 31 -7.80 -2.09 -14.79
C ASP A 31 -6.82 -1.14 -14.09
N GLU A 32 -5.63 -1.64 -13.78
CA GLU A 32 -4.57 -0.88 -13.11
C GLU A 32 -3.68 -0.09 -14.10
N THR A 33 -4.08 0.07 -15.37
CA THR A 33 -3.29 0.83 -16.35
C THR A 33 -3.28 2.33 -16.03
N PRO A 34 -2.09 2.97 -15.89
CA PRO A 34 -2.00 4.41 -15.71
C PRO A 34 -2.50 5.17 -16.94
N PHE A 35 -3.18 6.30 -16.74
CA PHE A 35 -3.55 7.19 -17.84
C PHE A 35 -2.33 7.99 -18.33
N PRO A 36 -2.26 8.35 -19.62
CA PRO A 36 -1.19 9.19 -20.14
C PRO A 36 -1.09 10.52 -19.36
N GLY A 37 0.07 10.75 -18.75
CA GLY A 37 0.34 11.97 -17.98
C GLY A 37 -0.34 12.03 -16.60
N GLU A 38 -0.89 10.94 -16.10
CA GLU A 38 -1.48 10.85 -14.76
C GLU A 38 -0.41 11.04 -13.69
N ALA A 39 -0.63 11.98 -12.76
CA ALA A 39 0.29 12.17 -11.65
C ALA A 39 0.27 10.96 -10.69
N PRO A 40 1.40 10.60 -10.05
CA PRO A 40 1.45 9.45 -9.13
C PRO A 40 0.39 9.49 -8.02
N GLU A 41 0.12 10.67 -7.46
CA GLU A 41 -0.90 10.87 -6.42
C GLU A 41 -2.31 10.58 -6.95
N ASP A 42 -2.63 11.06 -8.15
CA ASP A 42 -3.93 10.83 -8.78
C ASP A 42 -4.12 9.34 -9.12
N TYR A 43 -3.06 8.71 -9.65
CA TYR A 43 -3.06 7.29 -9.97
C TYR A 43 -3.34 6.42 -8.74
N VAL A 44 -2.58 6.58 -7.65
CA VAL A 44 -2.74 5.74 -6.45
C VAL A 44 -4.10 5.95 -5.79
N LEU A 45 -4.62 7.20 -5.80
CA LEU A 45 -5.96 7.51 -5.32
C LEU A 45 -7.03 6.84 -6.18
N ARG A 46 -6.95 6.95 -7.50
CA ARG A 46 -7.88 6.30 -8.44
C ARG A 46 -7.90 4.79 -8.23
N MET A 47 -6.74 4.14 -8.19
CA MET A 47 -6.64 2.69 -7.98
C MET A 47 -7.29 2.25 -6.68
N ALA A 48 -7.02 2.94 -5.58
CA ALA A 48 -7.61 2.61 -4.29
C ALA A 48 -9.14 2.80 -4.30
N ILE A 49 -9.63 3.90 -4.89
CA ILE A 49 -11.06 4.22 -4.98
C ILE A 49 -11.80 3.22 -5.87
N GLU A 50 -11.25 2.85 -7.02
CA GLU A 50 -11.87 1.87 -7.92
C GLU A 50 -12.00 0.50 -7.24
N LYS A 51 -10.96 0.06 -6.51
CA LYS A 51 -11.02 -1.17 -5.69
C LYS A 51 -12.15 -1.13 -4.65
N ALA A 52 -12.32 0.01 -3.96
CA ALA A 52 -13.41 0.15 -2.99
C ALA A 52 -14.80 0.18 -3.65
N ARG A 53 -14.90 0.79 -4.84
CA ARG A 53 -16.17 0.91 -5.57
C ARG A 53 -16.67 -0.43 -6.09
N GLU A 54 -15.79 -1.28 -6.61
CA GLU A 54 -16.16 -2.58 -7.15
C GLU A 54 -16.87 -3.46 -6.11
N GLU A 55 -16.41 -3.42 -4.85
CA GLU A 55 -16.98 -4.19 -3.76
C GLU A 55 -18.05 -3.43 -2.96
N SER A 56 -18.40 -2.21 -3.38
CA SER A 56 -19.40 -1.39 -2.72
C SER A 56 -20.80 -2.00 -2.78
N GLY A 57 -21.62 -1.75 -1.76
CA GLY A 57 -22.99 -2.26 -1.70
C GLY A 57 -23.75 -1.74 -0.49
N TYR A 58 -25.04 -2.08 -0.45
CA TYR A 58 -25.91 -1.69 0.66
C TYR A 58 -25.47 -2.39 1.97
N GLU A 59 -25.50 -1.64 3.09
CA GLU A 59 -25.08 -2.10 4.43
C GLU A 59 -23.63 -2.58 4.53
N ARG A 60 -22.74 -2.11 3.63
CA ARG A 60 -21.32 -2.42 3.65
C ARG A 60 -20.50 -1.16 3.92
N ALA A 61 -19.44 -1.32 4.71
CA ALA A 61 -18.30 -0.41 4.72
C ALA A 61 -17.16 -1.09 3.96
N VAL A 62 -16.64 -0.46 2.91
CA VAL A 62 -15.60 -1.04 2.06
C VAL A 62 -14.34 -0.18 2.13
N ILE A 63 -13.24 -0.79 2.58
CA ILE A 63 -11.91 -0.20 2.54
C ILE A 63 -11.21 -0.68 1.29
N GLY A 64 -10.81 0.24 0.42
CA GLY A 64 -9.82 0.01 -0.62
C GLY A 64 -8.42 0.38 -0.14
N SER A 65 -7.40 -0.06 -0.83
CA SER A 65 -6.05 0.47 -0.67
C SER A 65 -5.21 0.20 -1.91
N ASP A 66 -4.36 1.17 -2.23
CA ASP A 66 -3.31 0.99 -3.22
C ASP A 66 -2.01 1.62 -2.75
N THR A 67 -0.86 1.08 -3.22
CA THR A 67 0.46 1.51 -2.78
C THR A 67 1.40 1.52 -3.98
N ILE A 68 2.07 2.64 -4.18
CA ILE A 68 3.07 2.83 -5.23
C ILE A 68 4.41 3.29 -4.66
N VAL A 69 5.48 2.97 -5.37
CA VAL A 69 6.82 3.50 -5.13
C VAL A 69 7.13 4.52 -6.22
N VAL A 70 7.57 5.71 -5.82
CA VAL A 70 7.84 6.83 -6.75
C VAL A 70 9.26 7.34 -6.55
N LEU A 71 10.04 7.32 -7.63
CA LEU A 71 11.37 7.92 -7.67
C LEU A 71 11.41 9.01 -8.75
N SER A 72 11.67 10.26 -8.37
CA SER A 72 11.74 11.40 -9.31
C SER A 72 10.56 11.44 -10.27
N ASP A 73 9.33 11.42 -9.74
CA ASP A 73 8.05 11.43 -10.48
C ASP A 73 7.76 10.18 -11.34
N THR A 74 8.63 9.17 -11.28
CA THR A 74 8.41 7.91 -11.99
C THR A 74 7.86 6.86 -11.02
N ILE A 75 6.72 6.25 -11.39
CA ILE A 75 6.14 5.14 -10.65
C ILE A 75 6.94 3.87 -10.97
N LEU A 76 7.51 3.26 -9.94
CA LEU A 76 8.13 1.94 -10.02
C LEU A 76 7.08 0.89 -9.70
N GLN A 77 6.62 0.21 -10.74
CA GLN A 77 5.61 -0.84 -10.62
C GLN A 77 6.20 -2.16 -10.10
N LYS A 78 5.41 -3.23 -10.13
CA LYS A 78 5.92 -4.58 -9.88
C LYS A 78 6.87 -4.98 -11.01
N PRO A 79 8.02 -5.59 -10.72
CA PRO A 79 8.96 -5.96 -11.75
C PRO A 79 8.39 -7.07 -12.66
N VAL A 80 8.63 -6.93 -13.96
CA VAL A 80 8.19 -7.90 -14.97
C VAL A 80 9.30 -8.88 -15.38
N SER A 81 10.53 -8.62 -14.95
CA SER A 81 11.71 -9.46 -15.20
C SER A 81 12.81 -9.21 -14.16
N ILE A 82 13.81 -10.09 -14.14
CA ILE A 82 14.97 -9.93 -13.26
C ILE A 82 15.77 -8.67 -13.61
N ASP A 83 15.88 -8.34 -14.89
CA ASP A 83 16.60 -7.14 -15.34
C ASP A 83 15.85 -5.87 -14.95
N ASP A 84 14.52 -5.89 -15.00
CA ASP A 84 13.66 -4.81 -14.55
C ASP A 84 13.81 -4.61 -13.04
N ALA A 85 13.69 -5.67 -12.24
CA ALA A 85 13.90 -5.61 -10.79
C ALA A 85 15.30 -5.10 -10.42
N ARG A 86 16.33 -5.56 -11.13
CA ARG A 86 17.72 -5.09 -10.97
C ARG A 86 17.85 -3.60 -11.27
N GLY A 87 17.20 -3.14 -12.35
CA GLY A 87 17.16 -1.73 -12.72
C GLY A 87 16.51 -0.87 -11.64
N MET A 88 15.37 -1.31 -11.09
CA MET A 88 14.67 -0.64 -9.99
C MET A 88 15.55 -0.52 -8.74
N LEU A 89 16.17 -1.62 -8.29
CA LEU A 89 17.01 -1.62 -7.09
C LEU A 89 18.27 -0.76 -7.25
N ARG A 90 18.89 -0.76 -8.44
CA ARG A 90 20.01 0.15 -8.75
C ARG A 90 19.57 1.62 -8.72
N ALA A 91 18.40 1.92 -9.26
CA ALA A 91 17.88 3.29 -9.24
C ALA A 91 17.54 3.77 -7.81
N LEU A 92 17.11 2.88 -6.93
CA LEU A 92 16.79 3.18 -5.52
C LEU A 92 18.06 3.22 -4.63
N SER A 93 19.16 2.61 -5.05
CA SER A 93 20.42 2.55 -4.29
C SER A 93 20.92 3.93 -3.89
N GLY A 94 21.12 4.16 -2.60
CA GLY A 94 21.59 5.45 -2.05
C GLY A 94 20.60 6.60 -2.17
N GLN A 95 19.38 6.38 -2.70
CA GLN A 95 18.39 7.43 -2.96
C GLN A 95 17.32 7.49 -1.89
N THR A 96 16.65 8.65 -1.82
CA THR A 96 15.37 8.82 -1.12
C THR A 96 14.25 8.79 -2.14
N HIS A 97 13.26 7.95 -1.93
CA HIS A 97 12.08 7.81 -2.76
C HIS A 97 10.81 7.94 -1.91
N ASN A 98 9.67 8.15 -2.57
CA ASN A 98 8.38 8.22 -1.93
C ASN A 98 7.64 6.87 -2.05
N VAL A 99 6.99 6.47 -0.98
CA VAL A 99 5.99 5.40 -0.98
C VAL A 99 4.66 6.04 -0.66
N MET A 100 3.76 6.04 -1.63
CA MET A 100 2.43 6.63 -1.50
C MET A 100 1.41 5.52 -1.34
N THR A 101 0.58 5.63 -0.30
CA THR A 101 -0.52 4.70 -0.06
C THR A 101 -1.82 5.46 0.13
N ALA A 102 -2.78 5.19 -0.75
CA ALA A 102 -4.13 5.71 -0.67
C ALA A 102 -5.05 4.70 0.03
N VAL A 103 -5.92 5.22 0.89
CA VAL A 103 -6.95 4.43 1.56
C VAL A 103 -8.27 5.17 1.50
N PRO A 104 -9.21 4.76 0.67
CA PRO A 104 -10.60 5.14 0.74
C PRO A 104 -11.38 4.24 1.67
N ILE A 105 -12.44 4.79 2.27
CA ILE A 105 -13.56 4.04 2.81
C ILE A 105 -14.86 4.47 2.13
N MET A 106 -15.66 3.52 1.73
CA MET A 106 -16.98 3.76 1.12
C MET A 106 -18.08 3.17 1.98
N VAL A 107 -19.05 4.00 2.35
CA VAL A 107 -20.21 3.61 3.17
C VAL A 107 -21.47 4.25 2.59
N ASN A 108 -22.45 3.42 2.18
CA ASN A 108 -23.75 3.89 1.64
C ASN A 108 -23.60 4.97 0.54
N GLY A 109 -22.62 4.83 -0.32
CA GLY A 109 -22.33 5.77 -1.42
C GLY A 109 -21.47 7.00 -1.02
N ASN A 110 -21.21 7.22 0.26
CA ASN A 110 -20.27 8.25 0.72
C ASN A 110 -18.86 7.72 0.67
N LEU A 111 -17.95 8.54 0.14
CA LEU A 111 -16.52 8.23 -0.02
C LEU A 111 -15.69 9.20 0.81
N GLU A 112 -14.87 8.66 1.70
CA GLU A 112 -13.81 9.40 2.39
C GLU A 112 -12.47 8.79 2.01
N THR A 113 -11.42 9.61 1.90
CA THR A 113 -10.09 9.15 1.48
C THR A 113 -8.99 9.74 2.33
N ARG A 114 -7.89 8.99 2.46
CA ARG A 114 -6.61 9.49 2.98
C ARG A 114 -5.49 9.07 2.03
N LEU A 115 -4.49 9.94 1.91
CA LEU A 115 -3.27 9.69 1.16
C LEU A 115 -2.08 9.87 2.10
N SER A 116 -1.36 8.78 2.33
CA SER A 116 -0.12 8.77 3.10
C SER A 116 1.07 8.80 2.14
N ASN A 117 1.98 9.75 2.33
CA ASN A 117 3.24 9.82 1.60
C ASN A 117 4.40 9.64 2.58
N THR A 118 5.16 8.57 2.42
CA THR A 118 6.30 8.21 3.28
C THR A 118 7.58 8.22 2.48
N ARG A 119 8.58 8.94 2.99
CA ARG A 119 9.91 8.99 2.40
C ARG A 119 10.77 7.85 2.93
N VAL A 120 11.34 7.06 2.03
CA VAL A 120 12.23 5.95 2.36
C VAL A 120 13.59 6.20 1.75
N THR A 121 14.65 6.16 2.56
CA THR A 121 16.03 6.33 2.12
C THR A 121 16.76 5.01 2.18
N PHE A 122 17.32 4.56 1.05
CA PHE A 122 18.15 3.37 0.99
C PHE A 122 19.62 3.68 1.29
N THR A 123 20.33 2.68 1.80
CA THR A 123 21.79 2.66 1.77
C THR A 123 22.26 2.48 0.32
N GLU A 124 23.54 2.71 0.04
CA GLU A 124 24.13 2.26 -1.20
C GLU A 124 24.09 0.72 -1.25
N LEU A 125 23.62 0.19 -2.37
CA LEU A 125 23.50 -1.25 -2.62
C LEU A 125 24.57 -1.67 -3.62
N GLU A 126 25.47 -2.53 -3.18
CA GLU A 126 26.43 -3.15 -4.10
C GLU A 126 25.73 -4.16 -5.02
N ASP A 127 26.22 -4.34 -6.24
CA ASP A 127 25.65 -5.29 -7.20
C ASP A 127 25.57 -6.72 -6.63
N SER A 128 26.56 -7.14 -5.84
CA SER A 128 26.54 -8.44 -5.17
C SER A 128 25.36 -8.62 -4.22
N LEU A 129 24.98 -7.56 -3.48
CA LEU A 129 23.82 -7.55 -2.59
C LEU A 129 22.51 -7.57 -3.38
N ILE A 130 22.43 -6.81 -4.46
CA ILE A 130 21.27 -6.81 -5.37
C ILE A 130 21.04 -8.22 -5.93
N GLU A 131 22.09 -8.86 -6.47
CA GLU A 131 21.98 -10.21 -7.05
C GLU A 131 21.58 -11.26 -5.99
N ALA A 132 22.11 -11.17 -4.78
CA ALA A 132 21.72 -12.07 -3.69
C ALA A 132 20.25 -11.90 -3.32
N TYR A 133 19.73 -10.67 -3.30
CA TYR A 133 18.33 -10.38 -3.02
C TYR A 133 17.40 -10.84 -4.16
N LEU A 134 17.78 -10.63 -5.42
CA LEU A 134 17.02 -11.08 -6.59
C LEU A 134 16.91 -12.60 -6.71
N ALA A 135 17.84 -13.34 -6.07
CA ALA A 135 17.78 -14.79 -6.00
C ALA A 135 16.70 -15.31 -5.01
N THR A 136 16.04 -14.42 -4.27
CA THR A 136 14.95 -14.76 -3.34
C THR A 136 13.58 -14.61 -4.00
N ASP A 137 12.52 -15.07 -3.33
CA ASP A 137 11.14 -14.90 -3.80
C ASP A 137 10.52 -13.54 -3.43
N GLU A 138 11.25 -12.68 -2.69
CA GLU A 138 10.70 -11.46 -2.11
C GLU A 138 10.37 -10.34 -3.11
N PRO A 139 11.14 -10.07 -4.18
CA PRO A 139 10.93 -8.88 -5.03
C PRO A 139 9.65 -8.89 -5.87
N TRP A 140 9.15 -10.06 -6.24
CA TRP A 140 8.36 -10.26 -7.46
C TRP A 140 6.93 -9.73 -7.45
N ASP A 141 6.31 -9.58 -6.29
CA ASP A 141 4.91 -9.13 -6.15
C ASP A 141 4.80 -7.70 -5.57
N LYS A 142 5.89 -6.93 -5.61
CA LYS A 142 6.00 -5.64 -4.91
C LYS A 142 6.40 -4.48 -5.81
N ALA A 143 5.72 -3.35 -5.64
CA ALA A 143 6.12 -2.10 -6.28
C ALA A 143 7.56 -1.73 -5.89
N GLY A 144 8.38 -1.33 -6.87
CA GLY A 144 9.79 -1.02 -6.66
C GLY A 144 10.66 -2.23 -6.35
N ALA A 145 10.15 -3.45 -6.52
CA ALA A 145 10.87 -4.72 -6.32
C ALA A 145 11.41 -4.93 -4.89
N TYR A 146 10.77 -4.40 -3.83
CA TYR A 146 11.24 -4.60 -2.46
C TYR A 146 10.11 -4.66 -1.42
N ALA A 147 10.39 -5.28 -0.26
CA ALA A 147 9.51 -5.30 0.90
C ALA A 147 10.21 -4.80 2.16
N VAL A 148 9.71 -3.71 2.73
CA VAL A 148 10.26 -3.14 3.99
C VAL A 148 10.16 -4.11 5.17
N GLN A 149 9.21 -5.05 5.16
CA GLN A 149 9.02 -6.07 6.20
C GLN A 149 9.94 -7.29 6.06
N GLY A 150 10.60 -7.45 4.91
CA GLY A 150 11.42 -8.60 4.59
C GLY A 150 12.92 -8.28 4.62
N LEU A 151 13.67 -9.01 3.79
CA LEU A 151 15.11 -8.86 3.66
C LEU A 151 15.53 -7.45 3.23
N ALA A 152 14.72 -6.82 2.34
CA ALA A 152 14.99 -5.45 1.91
C ALA A 152 14.81 -4.39 3.01
N GLY A 153 14.28 -4.75 4.18
CA GLY A 153 14.37 -3.92 5.38
C GLY A 153 15.81 -3.55 5.73
N ALA A 154 16.79 -4.42 5.40
CA ALA A 154 18.22 -4.16 5.58
C ALA A 154 18.77 -3.07 4.63
N PHE A 155 18.06 -2.72 3.56
CA PHE A 155 18.44 -1.65 2.63
C PHE A 155 18.02 -0.27 3.15
N VAL A 156 17.02 -0.22 4.05
CA VAL A 156 16.43 1.02 4.54
C VAL A 156 17.31 1.65 5.61
N ARG A 157 17.86 2.82 5.31
CA ARG A 157 18.63 3.65 6.27
C ARG A 157 17.71 4.52 7.12
N HIS A 158 16.66 5.08 6.51
CA HIS A 158 15.75 6.02 7.15
C HIS A 158 14.35 5.93 6.54
N LEU A 159 13.34 6.11 7.39
CA LEU A 159 11.95 6.18 7.02
C LEU A 159 11.34 7.39 7.72
N GLU A 160 10.75 8.31 6.94
CA GLU A 160 10.06 9.50 7.43
C GLU A 160 8.59 9.44 7.01
N GLY A 161 7.70 9.15 7.96
CA GLY A 161 6.27 8.96 7.74
C GLY A 161 5.73 7.71 8.39
N SER A 162 4.81 7.01 7.74
CA SER A 162 4.11 5.84 8.27
C SER A 162 4.72 4.52 7.77
N TYR A 163 5.30 3.74 8.68
CA TYR A 163 5.78 2.39 8.37
C TYR A 163 4.66 1.50 7.82
N SER A 164 3.49 1.53 8.46
CA SER A 164 2.35 0.70 8.03
C SER A 164 1.80 1.12 6.66
N ALA A 165 1.98 2.40 6.25
CA ALA A 165 1.68 2.83 4.89
C ALA A 165 2.65 2.20 3.89
N VAL A 166 3.95 2.16 4.18
CA VAL A 166 4.94 1.49 3.30
C VAL A 166 4.64 0.01 3.15
N VAL A 167 4.13 -0.64 4.21
CA VAL A 167 3.67 -2.03 4.15
C VAL A 167 2.39 -2.19 3.31
N GLY A 168 1.54 -1.16 3.26
CA GLY A 168 0.38 -1.09 2.37
C GLY A 168 -0.96 -0.70 2.98
N LEU A 169 -1.02 -0.35 4.28
CA LEU A 169 -2.23 0.17 4.93
C LEU A 169 -1.84 1.08 6.12
N PRO A 170 -1.92 2.42 6.01
CA PRO A 170 -1.59 3.34 7.08
C PRO A 170 -2.59 3.19 8.23
N LEU A 171 -2.15 2.63 9.36
CA LEU A 171 -3.05 2.29 10.48
C LEU A 171 -3.71 3.52 11.12
N SER A 172 -2.99 4.65 11.25
CA SER A 172 -3.55 5.88 11.80
C SER A 172 -4.69 6.40 10.92
N ASP A 173 -4.43 6.58 9.63
CA ASP A 173 -5.41 7.09 8.66
C ASP A 173 -6.60 6.13 8.52
N THR A 174 -6.32 4.82 8.51
CA THR A 174 -7.36 3.78 8.45
C THR A 174 -8.26 3.82 9.70
N LYS A 175 -7.69 4.03 10.88
CA LYS A 175 -8.45 4.16 12.12
C LYS A 175 -9.37 5.38 12.10
N GLU A 176 -8.88 6.54 11.63
CA GLU A 176 -9.71 7.74 11.47
C GLU A 176 -10.88 7.51 10.50
N LEU A 177 -10.63 6.86 9.36
CA LEU A 177 -11.66 6.53 8.39
C LEU A 177 -12.72 5.57 8.96
N LEU A 178 -12.30 4.57 9.75
CA LEU A 178 -13.21 3.65 10.42
C LEU A 178 -14.10 4.38 11.44
N ASP A 179 -13.52 5.33 12.19
CA ASP A 179 -14.29 6.15 13.14
C ASP A 179 -15.35 7.01 12.43
N VAL A 180 -14.97 7.71 11.34
CA VAL A 180 -15.91 8.50 10.52
C VAL A 180 -17.02 7.63 9.95
N ALA A 181 -16.70 6.41 9.56
CA ALA A 181 -17.66 5.43 9.05
C ALA A 181 -18.55 4.76 10.14
N GLY A 182 -18.29 5.05 11.41
CA GLY A 182 -19.00 4.42 12.53
C GLY A 182 -18.68 2.92 12.69
N VAL A 183 -17.53 2.46 12.20
CA VAL A 183 -17.06 1.08 12.36
C VAL A 183 -16.30 0.96 13.67
N GLN A 184 -16.75 0.06 14.54
CA GLN A 184 -16.04 -0.19 15.80
C GLN A 184 -14.68 -0.83 15.58
N THR A 185 -13.67 -0.26 16.23
CA THR A 185 -12.31 -0.79 16.27
C THR A 185 -12.01 -1.42 17.63
N ARG A 186 -10.94 -2.18 17.74
CA ARG A 186 -10.46 -2.70 19.05
C ARG A 186 -10.16 -1.60 20.07
N LEU A 187 -9.84 -0.38 19.60
CA LEU A 187 -9.61 0.77 20.46
C LEU A 187 -10.90 1.45 20.92
N SER A 188 -12.00 1.31 20.16
CA SER A 188 -13.32 1.82 20.56
C SER A 188 -13.94 0.97 21.68
N LEU A 189 -13.67 -0.33 21.71
CA LEU A 189 -14.19 -1.27 22.71
C LEU A 189 -13.55 -1.13 24.10
N LEU A 190 -12.48 -0.34 24.23
CA LEU A 190 -11.79 -0.09 25.50
C LEU A 190 -12.40 1.09 26.30
N ASN A 191 -13.41 1.76 25.75
CA ASN A 191 -14.05 2.93 26.35
C ASN A 191 -15.46 2.66 26.91
N ASP A 192 -15.92 1.40 26.89
CA ASP A 192 -17.13 0.90 27.53
C ASP A 192 -16.76 0.09 28.80
#